data_da49d0a27dc75d1376a72fa50d192098
#
_entry.id   da49d0a27dc75d1376a72fa50d192098
#
_cell.length_a   1.000
_cell.length_b   1.000
_cell.length_c   1.000
_cell.angle_alpha   90.00
_cell.angle_beta   90.00
_cell.angle_gamma   90.00
#
_symmetry.space_group_name_H-M   'P 1'
#
loop_
_entity.id
_entity.type
_entity.pdbx_description
1 polymer ?
#
loop_
_entity_poly.entity_id
_entity_poly.type
_entity_poly.pdbx_seq_one_letter_code
_entity_poly.pdbx_strand_id
1 'polypeptide(L)'
;ANNSNKEMNMTYLKNLVLLFTILFAFTNAQAESKKFNMVFVPASEKGDESDYTALIKIVEDITKFKINTIKVTDYNAAVEAMRAGRADIAWYGGKTYIKAAEIADAEAFAAGVRPGEKDAGYYAYFVVKKDSKIKKFSDVKGKVLSLNSIGSTSGDLIPQVELAKINLSTTNEDDFKSVFYAGSHDACLLAVLNNKADVCGMSSRNYEARLADNTFKKEQVRIIHKSDRVPPPPLAYSKRIPLEDRIKIKNAVLEAHKYGKIGGYGGEMSHYISVKDSDYDVLRKVVALLKKNKS
;
A
#
# COMPACT_ATOMS: atom_id res chain seq x y z
N ALA A 1 -20.07 -72.26 -31.97
CA ALA A 1 -20.13 -71.68 -30.58
C ALA A 1 -18.87 -70.90 -30.14
N ASN A 2 -17.72 -71.06 -30.85
CA ASN A 2 -16.43 -70.49 -30.38
C ASN A 2 -16.13 -69.06 -30.89
N ASN A 3 -16.84 -68.57 -31.94
CA ASN A 3 -16.58 -67.22 -32.48
C ASN A 3 -17.37 -66.09 -31.76
N SER A 4 -18.57 -66.37 -31.30
CA SER A 4 -19.40 -65.34 -30.66
C SER A 4 -18.82 -64.90 -29.29
N ASN A 5 -18.22 -65.81 -28.53
CA ASN A 5 -17.57 -65.53 -27.25
C ASN A 5 -16.29 -64.69 -27.40
N LYS A 6 -15.58 -64.86 -28.53
CA LYS A 6 -14.37 -64.03 -28.82
C LYS A 6 -14.71 -62.60 -29.22
N GLU A 7 -15.77 -62.38 -29.99
CA GLU A 7 -16.21 -61.05 -30.38
C GLU A 7 -16.81 -60.30 -29.19
N MET A 8 -17.57 -60.97 -28.32
CA MET A 8 -18.14 -60.40 -27.10
C MET A 8 -17.04 -59.94 -26.12
N ASN A 9 -15.99 -60.77 -25.92
CA ASN A 9 -14.87 -60.41 -25.05
C ASN A 9 -14.05 -59.27 -25.62
N MET A 10 -13.90 -59.15 -26.94
CA MET A 10 -13.15 -58.05 -27.57
C MET A 10 -13.91 -56.72 -27.50
N THR A 11 -15.24 -56.76 -27.52
CA THR A 11 -16.09 -55.59 -27.36
C THR A 11 -16.08 -55.07 -25.90
N TYR A 12 -16.12 -55.98 -24.93
CA TYR A 12 -15.97 -55.62 -23.51
C TYR A 12 -14.60 -55.02 -23.20
N LEU A 13 -13.52 -55.58 -23.78
CA LEU A 13 -12.16 -55.08 -23.62
C LEU A 13 -11.99 -53.69 -24.24
N LYS A 14 -12.56 -53.45 -25.44
CA LYS A 14 -12.56 -52.11 -26.08
C LYS A 14 -13.33 -51.09 -25.27
N ASN A 15 -14.51 -51.42 -24.71
CA ASN A 15 -15.29 -50.54 -23.88
C ASN A 15 -14.61 -50.27 -22.53
N LEU A 16 -13.91 -51.24 -21.93
CA LEU A 16 -13.16 -51.07 -20.72
C LEU A 16 -11.95 -50.13 -20.93
N VAL A 17 -11.23 -50.29 -22.06
CA VAL A 17 -10.11 -49.40 -22.43
C VAL A 17 -10.61 -48.00 -22.72
N LEU A 18 -11.77 -47.85 -23.37
CA LEU A 18 -12.40 -46.53 -23.62
C LEU A 18 -12.84 -45.84 -22.33
N LEU A 19 -13.39 -46.61 -21.36
CA LEU A 19 -13.75 -46.07 -20.04
C LEU A 19 -12.50 -45.64 -19.25
N PHE A 20 -11.41 -46.38 -19.32
CA PHE A 20 -10.14 -46.03 -18.67
C PHE A 20 -9.48 -44.82 -19.29
N THR A 21 -9.54 -44.65 -20.63
CA THR A 21 -9.02 -43.48 -21.31
C THR A 21 -9.83 -42.23 -21.01
N ILE A 22 -11.16 -42.34 -20.85
CA ILE A 22 -12.03 -41.22 -20.46
C ILE A 22 -11.78 -40.83 -18.99
N LEU A 23 -11.59 -41.80 -18.08
CA LEU A 23 -11.23 -41.53 -16.69
C LEU A 23 -9.86 -40.85 -16.53
N PHE A 24 -8.88 -41.21 -17.37
CA PHE A 24 -7.53 -40.58 -17.37
C PHE A 24 -7.53 -39.18 -18.01
N ALA A 25 -8.47 -38.87 -18.89
CA ALA A 25 -8.59 -37.52 -19.50
C ALA A 25 -9.14 -36.47 -18.52
N PHE A 26 -9.86 -36.90 -17.48
CA PHE A 26 -10.40 -35.97 -16.45
C PHE A 26 -9.41 -35.63 -15.34
N THR A 27 -8.25 -36.32 -15.24
CA THR A 27 -7.29 -36.10 -14.15
C THR A 27 -6.22 -35.04 -14.44
N ASN A 28 -6.18 -34.47 -15.66
CA ASN A 28 -5.22 -33.44 -16.05
C ASN A 28 -5.82 -32.07 -16.36
N ALA A 29 -7.04 -31.78 -15.89
CA ALA A 29 -7.47 -30.39 -15.78
C ALA A 29 -6.67 -29.76 -14.64
N GLN A 30 -5.44 -29.37 -14.92
CA GLN A 30 -4.65 -28.54 -14.04
C GLN A 30 -5.46 -27.24 -13.88
N ALA A 31 -6.13 -27.09 -12.74
CA ALA A 31 -6.94 -25.92 -12.47
C ALA A 31 -6.06 -24.69 -12.72
N GLU A 32 -6.41 -23.89 -13.71
CA GLU A 32 -5.67 -22.68 -14.02
C GLU A 32 -5.54 -21.86 -12.74
N SER A 33 -4.30 -21.49 -12.39
CA SER A 33 -4.03 -20.72 -11.18
C SER A 33 -4.83 -19.43 -11.22
N LYS A 34 -5.64 -19.15 -10.19
CA LYS A 34 -6.35 -17.87 -10.06
C LYS A 34 -5.36 -16.72 -10.12
N LYS A 35 -5.72 -15.67 -10.85
CA LYS A 35 -4.87 -14.49 -11.06
C LYS A 35 -5.54 -13.28 -10.41
N PHE A 36 -4.76 -12.52 -9.66
CA PHE A 36 -5.17 -11.27 -9.04
C PHE A 36 -4.22 -10.15 -9.44
N ASN A 37 -4.75 -8.96 -9.60
CA ASN A 37 -3.98 -7.78 -9.92
C ASN A 37 -3.82 -6.93 -8.64
N MET A 38 -2.58 -6.56 -8.32
CA MET A 38 -2.25 -5.74 -7.17
C MET A 38 -1.70 -4.38 -7.59
N VAL A 39 -2.27 -3.31 -7.03
CA VAL A 39 -1.88 -1.93 -7.28
C VAL A 39 -1.24 -1.32 -6.02
N PHE A 40 -0.30 -0.42 -6.23
CA PHE A 40 0.38 0.35 -5.19
C PHE A 40 0.22 1.83 -5.42
N VAL A 41 -0.09 2.61 -4.36
CA VAL A 41 0.03 4.06 -4.46
C VAL A 41 1.51 4.45 -4.60
N PRO A 42 1.85 5.43 -5.44
CA PRO A 42 3.24 5.81 -5.69
C PRO A 42 3.77 6.71 -4.55
N ALA A 43 4.12 6.14 -3.42
CA ALA A 43 4.65 6.85 -2.27
C ALA A 43 6.16 7.15 -2.40
N SER A 44 6.89 6.34 -3.17
CA SER A 44 8.31 6.51 -3.44
C SER A 44 8.63 6.53 -4.94
N GLU A 45 9.73 7.17 -5.33
CA GLU A 45 10.17 7.21 -6.74
C GLU A 45 10.76 5.88 -7.21
N LYS A 46 11.28 5.06 -6.30
CA LYS A 46 11.84 3.74 -6.63
C LYS A 46 10.79 2.70 -6.99
N GLY A 47 9.50 3.02 -6.75
CA GLY A 47 8.38 2.10 -6.91
C GLY A 47 8.18 1.26 -5.66
N ASP A 48 7.01 1.42 -5.04
CA ASP A 48 6.68 0.72 -3.79
C ASP A 48 6.48 -0.79 -4.00
N GLU A 49 6.14 -1.23 -5.23
CA GLU A 49 6.01 -2.64 -5.57
C GLU A 49 7.29 -3.46 -5.30
N SER A 50 8.48 -2.86 -5.45
CA SER A 50 9.75 -3.55 -5.22
C SER A 50 9.91 -4.00 -3.77
N ASP A 51 9.41 -3.22 -2.82
CA ASP A 51 9.45 -3.53 -1.40
C ASP A 51 8.56 -4.73 -1.04
N TYR A 52 7.55 -5.03 -1.86
CA TYR A 52 6.60 -6.12 -1.63
C TYR A 52 6.92 -7.41 -2.39
N THR A 53 7.95 -7.43 -3.25
CA THR A 53 8.27 -8.57 -4.12
C THR A 53 8.41 -9.88 -3.35
N ALA A 54 9.13 -9.87 -2.22
CA ALA A 54 9.33 -11.06 -1.40
C ALA A 54 8.01 -11.54 -0.75
N LEU A 55 7.18 -10.62 -0.25
CA LEU A 55 5.86 -10.94 0.30
C LEU A 55 4.95 -11.56 -0.76
N ILE A 56 4.87 -10.94 -1.94
CA ILE A 56 4.05 -11.42 -3.06
C ILE A 56 4.46 -12.85 -3.42
N LYS A 57 5.76 -13.11 -3.59
CA LYS A 57 6.27 -14.45 -3.92
C LYS A 57 5.85 -15.50 -2.87
N ILE A 58 6.00 -15.20 -1.58
CA ILE A 58 5.60 -16.12 -0.51
C ILE A 58 4.07 -16.35 -0.53
N VAL A 59 3.27 -15.30 -0.74
CA VAL A 59 1.81 -15.43 -0.85
C VAL A 59 1.42 -16.30 -2.06
N GLU A 60 2.06 -16.12 -3.22
CA GLU A 60 1.87 -16.98 -4.39
C GLU A 60 2.23 -18.44 -4.10
N ASP A 61 3.37 -18.68 -3.42
CA ASP A 61 3.84 -20.02 -3.07
C ASP A 61 2.88 -20.74 -2.09
N ILE A 62 2.28 -20.01 -1.14
CA ILE A 62 1.31 -20.56 -0.18
C ILE A 62 -0.05 -20.80 -0.83
N THR A 63 -0.58 -19.81 -1.55
CA THR A 63 -1.96 -19.83 -2.06
C THR A 63 -2.11 -20.55 -3.39
N LYS A 64 -1.02 -20.69 -4.14
CA LYS A 64 -0.99 -21.11 -5.56
C LYS A 64 -1.71 -20.14 -6.49
N PHE A 65 -1.96 -18.93 -6.03
CA PHE A 65 -2.48 -17.84 -6.86
C PHE A 65 -1.32 -17.14 -7.60
N LYS A 66 -1.67 -16.38 -8.65
CA LYS A 66 -0.74 -15.45 -9.32
C LYS A 66 -1.12 -14.01 -9.02
N ILE A 67 -0.14 -13.20 -8.64
CA ILE A 67 -0.33 -11.79 -8.31
C ILE A 67 0.48 -10.93 -9.30
N ASN A 68 -0.23 -10.26 -10.21
CA ASN A 68 0.38 -9.31 -11.13
C ASN A 68 0.39 -7.92 -10.50
N THR A 69 1.47 -7.18 -10.65
CA THR A 69 1.55 -5.79 -10.17
C THR A 69 1.13 -4.81 -11.25
N ILE A 70 0.39 -3.77 -10.86
CA ILE A 70 -0.06 -2.68 -11.73
C ILE A 70 0.56 -1.37 -11.25
N LYS A 71 1.20 -0.65 -12.17
CA LYS A 71 1.70 0.70 -11.93
C LYS A 71 0.63 1.73 -12.22
N VAL A 72 0.58 2.76 -11.39
CA VAL A 72 -0.33 3.90 -11.54
C VAL A 72 0.43 5.21 -11.34
N THR A 73 -0.12 6.29 -11.85
CA THR A 73 0.51 7.62 -11.86
C THR A 73 0.35 8.38 -10.56
N ASP A 74 -0.74 8.13 -9.82
CA ASP A 74 -1.07 8.84 -8.59
C ASP A 74 -1.98 8.02 -7.66
N TYR A 75 -2.23 8.54 -6.47
CA TYR A 75 -3.05 7.89 -5.44
C TYR A 75 -4.52 7.68 -5.85
N ASN A 76 -5.10 8.63 -6.60
CA ASN A 76 -6.48 8.49 -7.09
C ASN A 76 -6.59 7.41 -8.16
N ALA A 77 -5.59 7.32 -9.05
CA ALA A 77 -5.53 6.28 -10.07
C ALA A 77 -5.51 4.87 -9.46
N ALA A 78 -4.89 4.67 -8.29
CA ALA A 78 -4.94 3.40 -7.58
C ALA A 78 -6.37 3.05 -7.10
N VAL A 79 -7.12 4.02 -6.59
CA VAL A 79 -8.53 3.84 -6.20
C VAL A 79 -9.39 3.51 -7.41
N GLU A 80 -9.21 4.25 -8.51
CA GLU A 80 -9.96 4.03 -9.75
C GLU A 80 -9.63 2.68 -10.40
N ALA A 81 -8.39 2.19 -10.28
CA ALA A 81 -8.04 0.85 -10.75
C ALA A 81 -8.87 -0.23 -10.02
N MET A 82 -9.03 -0.13 -8.70
CA MET A 82 -9.88 -1.07 -7.94
C MET A 82 -11.36 -0.85 -8.25
N ARG A 83 -11.84 0.40 -8.27
CA ARG A 83 -13.24 0.72 -8.58
C ARG A 83 -13.67 0.16 -9.94
N ALA A 84 -12.80 0.27 -10.94
CA ALA A 84 -13.05 -0.24 -12.30
C ALA A 84 -12.82 -1.75 -12.46
N GLY A 85 -12.50 -2.48 -11.38
CA GLY A 85 -12.24 -3.94 -11.44
C GLY A 85 -10.91 -4.32 -12.09
N ARG A 86 -9.99 -3.37 -12.29
CA ARG A 86 -8.65 -3.64 -12.85
C ARG A 86 -7.65 -4.07 -11.79
N ALA A 87 -7.87 -3.69 -10.54
CA ALA A 87 -7.11 -4.14 -9.38
C ALA A 87 -8.02 -4.90 -8.40
N ASP A 88 -7.51 -5.99 -7.86
CA ASP A 88 -8.17 -6.86 -6.89
C ASP A 88 -7.62 -6.64 -5.48
N ILE A 89 -6.31 -6.40 -5.39
CA ILE A 89 -5.58 -6.15 -4.17
C ILE A 89 -4.89 -4.79 -4.31
N ALA A 90 -4.73 -4.08 -3.20
CA ALA A 90 -4.03 -2.80 -3.18
C ALA A 90 -3.22 -2.62 -1.90
N TRP A 91 -2.13 -1.86 -2.03
CA TRP A 91 -1.54 -1.17 -0.90
C TRP A 91 -1.92 0.30 -0.98
N TYR A 92 -2.54 0.81 0.09
CA TYR A 92 -3.02 2.18 0.18
C TYR A 92 -2.39 2.92 1.38
N GLY A 93 -2.25 4.24 1.27
CA GLY A 93 -2.20 5.08 2.46
C GLY A 93 -3.58 5.13 3.13
N GLY A 94 -3.65 5.41 4.44
CA GLY A 94 -4.93 5.39 5.18
C GLY A 94 -5.99 6.34 4.60
N LYS A 95 -5.60 7.56 4.16
CA LYS A 95 -6.50 8.52 3.48
C LYS A 95 -7.05 7.95 2.17
N THR A 96 -6.20 7.35 1.36
CA THR A 96 -6.61 6.72 0.10
C THR A 96 -7.48 5.50 0.35
N TYR A 97 -7.17 4.72 1.40
CA TYR A 97 -7.95 3.57 1.80
C TYR A 97 -9.40 3.93 2.16
N ILE A 98 -9.61 4.94 3.02
CA ILE A 98 -11.00 5.33 3.40
C ILE A 98 -11.82 5.75 2.18
N LYS A 99 -11.19 6.41 1.18
CA LYS A 99 -11.84 6.70 -0.10
C LYS A 99 -12.13 5.42 -0.90
N ALA A 100 -11.17 4.49 -0.99
CA ALA A 100 -11.35 3.22 -1.68
C ALA A 100 -12.43 2.34 -1.02
N ALA A 101 -12.53 2.34 0.31
CA ALA A 101 -13.59 1.65 1.04
C ALA A 101 -14.98 2.22 0.72
N GLU A 102 -15.07 3.55 0.52
CA GLU A 102 -16.33 4.24 0.20
C GLU A 102 -16.80 3.99 -1.24
N ILE A 103 -15.89 4.00 -2.23
CA ILE A 103 -16.27 4.04 -3.66
C ILE A 103 -15.76 2.85 -4.50
N ALA A 104 -14.93 1.97 -3.94
CA ALA A 104 -14.30 0.86 -4.67
C ALA A 104 -14.44 -0.49 -3.96
N ASP A 105 -15.31 -0.60 -2.96
CA ASP A 105 -15.54 -1.81 -2.15
C ASP A 105 -14.25 -2.41 -1.56
N ALA A 106 -13.28 -1.56 -1.22
CA ALA A 106 -12.05 -1.99 -0.59
C ALA A 106 -12.27 -2.39 0.88
N GLU A 107 -11.60 -3.46 1.31
CA GLU A 107 -11.58 -3.91 2.69
C GLU A 107 -10.14 -4.10 3.16
N ALA A 108 -9.72 -3.34 4.17
CA ALA A 108 -8.40 -3.47 4.78
C ALA A 108 -8.29 -4.81 5.53
N PHE A 109 -7.14 -5.48 5.40
CA PHE A 109 -6.97 -6.79 6.04
C PHE A 109 -5.63 -6.98 6.76
N ALA A 110 -4.57 -6.30 6.36
CA ALA A 110 -3.26 -6.45 6.98
C ALA A 110 -2.43 -5.16 6.90
N ALA A 111 -1.50 -5.00 7.85
CA ALA A 111 -0.50 -3.95 7.85
C ALA A 111 0.84 -4.48 8.39
N GLY A 112 1.95 -4.01 7.80
CA GLY A 112 3.29 -4.47 8.16
C GLY A 112 3.84 -3.77 9.40
N VAL A 113 4.42 -4.56 10.33
CA VAL A 113 5.16 -4.11 11.50
C VAL A 113 6.65 -4.19 11.18
N ARG A 114 7.40 -3.10 11.40
CA ARG A 114 8.84 -3.06 11.15
C ARG A 114 9.62 -3.74 12.29
N PRO A 115 10.83 -4.23 12.03
CA PRO A 115 11.69 -4.76 13.07
C PRO A 115 11.90 -3.75 14.22
N GLY A 116 11.70 -4.20 15.45
CA GLY A 116 11.84 -3.38 16.66
C GLY A 116 10.66 -2.46 16.98
N GLU A 117 9.64 -2.36 16.11
CA GLU A 117 8.41 -1.62 16.40
C GLU A 117 7.39 -2.51 17.13
N LYS A 118 6.57 -1.88 18.00
CA LYS A 118 5.53 -2.59 18.78
C LYS A 118 4.23 -2.76 17.99
N ASP A 119 3.98 -1.90 17.02
CA ASP A 119 2.78 -1.88 16.18
C ASP A 119 3.11 -1.34 14.78
N ALA A 120 2.14 -1.40 13.87
CA ALA A 120 2.31 -1.01 12.47
C ALA A 120 2.14 0.50 12.20
N GLY A 121 1.83 1.33 13.22
CA GLY A 121 1.63 2.78 13.05
C GLY A 121 2.93 3.51 12.70
N TYR A 122 2.81 4.76 12.27
CA TYR A 122 3.94 5.59 11.83
C TYR A 122 3.65 7.07 12.09
N TYR A 123 4.47 7.98 11.56
CA TYR A 123 4.35 9.42 11.78
C TYR A 123 4.46 10.22 10.49
N ALA A 124 3.94 11.44 10.49
CA ALA A 124 4.34 12.46 9.56
C ALA A 124 5.44 13.34 10.18
N TYR A 125 6.46 13.64 9.39
CA TYR A 125 7.54 14.53 9.75
C TYR A 125 7.47 15.81 8.95
N PHE A 126 7.81 16.94 9.57
CA PHE A 126 8.17 18.17 8.87
C PHE A 126 9.69 18.32 8.88
N VAL A 127 10.26 18.32 7.69
CA VAL A 127 11.70 18.26 7.47
C VAL A 127 12.18 19.53 6.79
N VAL A 128 13.27 20.09 7.29
CA VAL A 128 13.95 21.28 6.74
C VAL A 128 15.44 20.99 6.56
N LYS A 129 16.16 21.80 5.79
CA LYS A 129 17.63 21.73 5.75
C LYS A 129 18.23 21.99 7.13
N LYS A 130 19.36 21.37 7.41
CA LYS A 130 20.06 21.49 8.71
C LYS A 130 20.46 22.93 9.02
N ASP A 131 20.91 23.68 8.03
CA ASP A 131 21.33 25.09 8.11
C ASP A 131 20.17 26.08 8.03
N SER A 132 18.93 25.62 7.80
CA SER A 132 17.74 26.46 7.72
C SER A 132 17.57 27.32 8.98
N LYS A 133 17.05 28.55 8.80
CA LYS A 133 16.63 29.44 9.88
C LYS A 133 15.35 28.96 10.58
N ILE A 134 14.58 28.05 10.00
CA ILE A 134 13.39 27.44 10.59
C ILE A 134 13.86 26.50 11.72
N LYS A 135 13.61 26.85 12.97
CA LYS A 135 14.08 26.08 14.15
C LYS A 135 12.95 25.31 14.84
N LYS A 136 11.73 25.80 14.76
CA LYS A 136 10.52 25.21 15.36
C LYS A 136 9.37 25.22 14.38
N PHE A 137 8.33 24.46 14.67
CA PHE A 137 7.21 24.25 13.76
C PHE A 137 6.47 25.55 13.41
N SER A 138 6.32 26.49 14.36
CA SER A 138 5.69 27.78 14.08
C SER A 138 6.46 28.68 13.09
N ASP A 139 7.75 28.40 12.83
CA ASP A 139 8.56 29.19 11.91
C ASP A 139 8.26 28.89 10.42
N VAL A 140 7.35 27.94 10.14
CA VAL A 140 6.97 27.53 8.77
C VAL A 140 6.07 28.57 8.08
N LYS A 141 5.47 29.48 8.82
CA LYS A 141 4.64 30.56 8.25
C LYS A 141 5.46 31.40 7.27
N GLY A 142 4.86 31.72 6.11
CA GLY A 142 5.49 32.50 5.04
C GLY A 142 6.57 31.75 4.27
N LYS A 143 6.73 30.44 4.45
CA LYS A 143 7.74 29.62 3.77
C LYS A 143 7.15 28.89 2.57
N VAL A 144 8.04 28.30 1.76
CA VAL A 144 7.68 27.39 0.67
C VAL A 144 7.51 26.00 1.25
N LEU A 145 6.28 25.48 1.22
CA LEU A 145 5.92 24.16 1.72
C LEU A 145 5.77 23.17 0.55
N SER A 146 6.53 22.09 0.59
CA SER A 146 6.32 20.93 -0.27
C SER A 146 5.54 19.85 0.47
N LEU A 147 4.56 19.28 -0.20
CA LEU A 147 3.80 18.11 0.23
C LEU A 147 4.06 16.95 -0.74
N ASN A 148 3.66 15.73 -0.36
CA ASN A 148 3.86 14.57 -1.24
C ASN A 148 2.89 14.58 -2.43
N SER A 149 1.65 14.15 -2.19
CA SER A 149 0.64 13.98 -3.22
C SER A 149 -0.75 14.12 -2.60
N ILE A 150 -1.70 14.68 -3.36
CA ILE A 150 -3.11 14.72 -2.97
C ILE A 150 -3.60 13.27 -2.80
N GLY A 151 -4.10 12.92 -1.61
CA GLY A 151 -4.48 11.54 -1.27
C GLY A 151 -3.50 10.86 -0.32
N SER A 152 -2.27 11.37 -0.17
CA SER A 152 -1.33 10.87 0.84
C SER A 152 -1.85 11.14 2.26
N THR A 153 -1.64 10.20 3.17
CA THR A 153 -1.96 10.40 4.60
C THR A 153 -0.93 11.29 5.26
N SER A 154 0.31 10.83 5.33
CA SER A 154 1.40 11.52 6.02
C SER A 154 2.05 12.66 5.22
N GLY A 155 1.81 12.72 3.92
CA GLY A 155 2.35 13.76 3.05
C GLY A 155 1.32 14.79 2.58
N ASP A 156 0.07 14.71 3.05
CA ASP A 156 -0.99 15.67 2.73
C ASP A 156 -1.98 15.83 3.90
N LEU A 157 -2.74 14.79 4.27
CA LEU A 157 -3.80 14.91 5.30
C LEU A 157 -3.23 15.32 6.66
N ILE A 158 -2.28 14.57 7.18
CA ILE A 158 -1.71 14.84 8.51
C ILE A 158 -0.95 16.16 8.56
N PRO A 159 -0.12 16.54 7.56
CA PRO A 159 0.43 17.89 7.49
C PRO A 159 -0.62 19.01 7.60
N GLN A 160 -1.76 18.90 6.91
CA GLN A 160 -2.83 19.90 7.03
C GLN A 160 -3.40 19.95 8.46
N VAL A 161 -3.57 18.80 9.12
CA VAL A 161 -4.04 18.72 10.51
C VAL A 161 -3.05 19.38 11.47
N GLU A 162 -1.76 19.08 11.34
CA GLU A 162 -0.74 19.62 12.22
C GLU A 162 -0.61 21.15 12.04
N LEU A 163 -0.68 21.64 10.80
CA LEU A 163 -0.70 23.08 10.52
C LEU A 163 -1.93 23.77 11.11
N ALA A 164 -3.11 23.15 11.03
CA ALA A 164 -4.32 23.69 11.61
C ALA A 164 -4.24 23.84 13.14
N LYS A 165 -3.49 22.97 13.84
CA LYS A 165 -3.23 23.11 15.29
C LYS A 165 -2.48 24.39 15.68
N ILE A 166 -1.78 24.98 14.71
CA ILE A 166 -1.05 26.26 14.89
C ILE A 166 -1.67 27.39 14.05
N ASN A 167 -2.95 27.25 13.69
CA ASN A 167 -3.74 28.22 12.93
C ASN A 167 -3.17 28.56 11.55
N LEU A 168 -2.55 27.58 10.86
CA LEU A 168 -2.09 27.70 9.48
C LEU A 168 -2.89 26.76 8.57
N SER A 169 -3.11 27.23 7.32
CA SER A 169 -3.82 26.48 6.30
C SER A 169 -3.04 26.45 4.98
N THR A 170 -2.95 25.27 4.36
CA THR A 170 -2.33 25.12 3.03
C THR A 170 -3.13 25.78 1.91
N THR A 171 -4.36 26.24 2.18
CA THR A 171 -5.25 26.93 1.23
C THR A 171 -5.38 28.42 1.50
N ASN A 172 -4.75 28.94 2.55
CA ASN A 172 -4.68 30.37 2.83
C ASN A 172 -3.38 30.94 2.27
N GLU A 173 -3.49 31.83 1.30
CA GLU A 173 -2.35 32.44 0.60
C GLU A 173 -1.45 33.29 1.52
N ASP A 174 -2.00 33.79 2.63
CA ASP A 174 -1.24 34.58 3.62
C ASP A 174 -0.37 33.71 4.55
N ASP A 175 -0.62 32.41 4.60
CA ASP A 175 0.10 31.51 5.50
C ASP A 175 1.40 30.97 4.93
N PHE A 176 1.50 30.82 3.60
CA PHE A 176 2.66 30.28 2.91
C PHE A 176 3.03 31.12 1.69
N LYS A 177 4.33 31.27 1.44
CA LYS A 177 4.81 31.87 0.19
C LYS A 177 4.34 31.04 -1.02
N SER A 178 4.35 29.74 -0.91
CA SER A 178 3.72 28.81 -1.85
C SER A 178 3.58 27.43 -1.22
N VAL A 179 2.61 26.65 -1.71
CA VAL A 179 2.41 25.25 -1.39
C VAL A 179 2.35 24.46 -2.69
N PHE A 180 3.11 23.38 -2.81
CA PHE A 180 3.05 22.51 -3.96
C PHE A 180 3.18 21.04 -3.59
N TYR A 181 2.68 20.18 -4.47
CA TYR A 181 2.79 18.73 -4.34
C TYR A 181 3.92 18.22 -5.24
N ALA A 182 4.91 17.56 -4.63
CA ALA A 182 6.11 17.07 -5.32
C ALA A 182 5.90 15.73 -6.06
N GLY A 183 4.79 15.02 -5.77
CA GLY A 183 4.44 13.75 -6.39
C GLY A 183 4.78 12.52 -5.55
N SER A 184 5.89 12.55 -4.81
CA SER A 184 6.32 11.46 -3.93
C SER A 184 6.96 12.00 -2.65
N HIS A 185 7.14 11.16 -1.62
CA HIS A 185 7.89 11.54 -0.41
C HIS A 185 9.36 11.82 -0.73
N ASP A 186 9.95 11.09 -1.65
CA ASP A 186 11.33 11.27 -2.07
C ASP A 186 11.50 12.62 -2.77
N ALA A 187 10.62 12.97 -3.71
CA ALA A 187 10.64 14.25 -4.39
C ALA A 187 10.42 15.43 -3.42
N CYS A 188 9.56 15.27 -2.40
CA CYS A 188 9.35 16.26 -1.35
C CYS A 188 10.64 16.54 -0.57
N LEU A 189 11.36 15.49 -0.15
CA LEU A 189 12.65 15.62 0.53
C LEU A 189 13.72 16.25 -0.36
N LEU A 190 13.81 15.81 -1.62
CA LEU A 190 14.74 16.36 -2.61
C LEU A 190 14.46 17.83 -2.90
N ALA A 191 13.21 18.28 -2.88
CA ALA A 191 12.85 19.69 -3.02
C ALA A 191 13.50 20.54 -1.92
N VAL A 192 13.52 20.06 -0.68
CA VAL A 192 14.19 20.74 0.45
C VAL A 192 15.70 20.71 0.26
N LEU A 193 16.29 19.55 -0.05
CA LEU A 193 17.74 19.43 -0.24
C LEU A 193 18.26 20.34 -1.37
N ASN A 194 17.47 20.53 -2.43
CA ASN A 194 17.79 21.35 -3.60
C ASN A 194 17.30 22.80 -3.50
N ASN A 195 16.89 23.28 -2.32
CA ASN A 195 16.40 24.66 -2.08
C ASN A 195 15.19 25.06 -2.95
N LYS A 196 14.37 24.10 -3.37
CA LYS A 196 13.09 24.34 -4.07
C LYS A 196 11.92 24.49 -3.09
N ALA A 197 12.07 23.96 -1.88
CA ALA A 197 11.17 24.13 -0.76
C ALA A 197 11.97 24.45 0.50
N ASP A 198 11.34 25.16 1.44
CA ASP A 198 11.89 25.41 2.78
C ASP A 198 11.56 24.24 3.72
N VAL A 199 10.39 23.65 3.54
CA VAL A 199 9.82 22.60 4.40
C VAL A 199 9.19 21.48 3.56
N CYS A 200 9.38 20.24 3.99
CA CYS A 200 8.72 19.06 3.43
C CYS A 200 7.88 18.35 4.48
N GLY A 201 6.60 18.11 4.18
CA GLY A 201 5.73 17.21 4.95
C GLY A 201 5.79 15.79 4.38
N MET A 202 6.37 14.83 5.11
CA MET A 202 6.61 13.48 4.60
C MET A 202 6.40 12.36 5.63
N SER A 203 6.34 11.14 5.15
CA SER A 203 6.29 9.94 5.99
C SER A 203 7.59 9.69 6.73
N SER A 204 7.51 9.32 8.01
CA SER A 204 8.66 8.86 8.79
C SER A 204 9.30 7.61 8.16
N ARG A 205 8.51 6.71 7.58
CA ARG A 205 9.01 5.48 6.96
C ARG A 205 9.84 5.76 5.70
N ASN A 206 9.39 6.68 4.83
CA ASN A 206 10.20 7.10 3.67
C ASN A 206 11.44 7.86 4.13
N TYR A 207 11.33 8.74 5.12
CA TYR A 207 12.50 9.42 5.69
C TYR A 207 13.57 8.43 6.14
N GLU A 208 13.18 7.45 6.95
CA GLU A 208 14.09 6.44 7.50
C GLU A 208 14.64 5.50 6.41
N ALA A 209 13.81 5.11 5.44
CA ALA A 209 14.24 4.30 4.31
C ALA A 209 15.30 5.03 3.45
N ARG A 210 15.10 6.33 3.18
CA ARG A 210 16.08 7.12 2.39
C ARG A 210 17.34 7.45 3.18
N LEU A 211 17.24 7.53 4.50
CA LEU A 211 18.40 7.62 5.37
C LEU A 211 19.22 6.32 5.35
N ALA A 212 18.54 5.17 5.44
CA ALA A 212 19.16 3.85 5.45
C ALA A 212 19.86 3.51 4.11
N ASP A 213 19.31 3.93 2.98
CA ASP A 213 19.90 3.70 1.65
C ASP A 213 20.87 4.81 1.22
N ASN A 214 21.19 5.75 2.11
CA ASN A 214 22.09 6.88 1.87
C ASN A 214 21.65 7.84 0.75
N THR A 215 20.37 7.92 0.42
CA THR A 215 19.82 8.95 -0.49
C THR A 215 20.12 10.36 0.04
N PHE A 216 20.15 10.52 1.36
CA PHE A 216 20.64 11.71 2.05
C PHE A 216 21.38 11.33 3.35
N LYS A 217 22.11 12.29 3.94
CA LYS A 217 22.77 12.12 5.23
C LYS A 217 22.00 12.87 6.31
N LYS A 218 21.95 12.31 7.53
CA LYS A 218 21.23 12.90 8.67
C LYS A 218 21.65 14.35 8.97
N GLU A 219 22.91 14.68 8.70
CA GLU A 219 23.48 16.01 8.90
C GLU A 219 22.97 17.06 7.90
N GLN A 220 22.35 16.65 6.81
CA GLN A 220 21.83 17.56 5.78
C GLN A 220 20.47 18.15 6.13
N VAL A 221 19.70 17.49 7.02
CA VAL A 221 18.32 17.86 7.35
C VAL A 221 18.05 17.86 8.85
N ARG A 222 16.93 18.44 9.22
CA ARG A 222 16.41 18.44 10.59
C ARG A 222 14.91 18.24 10.56
N ILE A 223 14.39 17.36 11.43
CA ILE A 223 12.97 17.22 11.73
C ILE A 223 12.61 18.32 12.73
N ILE A 224 11.69 19.21 12.36
CA ILE A 224 11.21 20.32 13.20
C ILE A 224 9.87 20.00 13.87
N HIS A 225 9.15 19.00 13.37
CA HIS A 225 7.89 18.54 13.95
C HIS A 225 7.64 17.07 13.59
N LYS A 226 7.03 16.37 14.54
CA LYS A 226 6.58 14.99 14.42
C LYS A 226 5.11 14.94 14.84
N SER A 227 4.26 14.42 13.99
CA SER A 227 2.83 14.27 14.29
C SER A 227 2.55 13.27 15.41
N ASP A 228 1.30 13.23 15.87
CA ASP A 228 0.77 12.07 16.57
C ASP A 228 0.87 10.81 15.70
N ARG A 229 0.72 9.64 16.35
CA ARG A 229 0.81 8.36 15.65
C ARG A 229 -0.33 8.18 14.65
N VAL A 230 0.01 7.79 13.45
CA VAL A 230 -0.91 7.62 12.32
C VAL A 230 -1.23 6.14 12.16
N PRO A 231 -2.50 5.75 11.90
CA PRO A 231 -2.85 4.39 11.54
C PRO A 231 -2.02 3.88 10.36
N PRO A 232 -1.62 2.59 10.37
CA PRO A 232 -0.74 2.05 9.35
C PRO A 232 -1.37 2.06 7.96
N PRO A 233 -0.57 2.22 6.89
CA PRO A 233 -1.05 2.05 5.53
C PRO A 233 -1.41 0.56 5.30
N PRO A 234 -2.68 0.25 4.92
CA PRO A 234 -3.14 -1.12 4.82
C PRO A 234 -2.84 -1.76 3.48
N LEU A 235 -2.69 -3.09 3.50
CA LEU A 235 -3.10 -3.94 2.41
C LEU A 235 -4.63 -4.08 2.45
N ALA A 236 -5.27 -3.92 1.31
CA ALA A 236 -6.70 -4.07 1.14
C ALA A 236 -7.01 -4.93 -0.08
N TYR A 237 -8.12 -5.65 -0.04
CA TYR A 237 -8.64 -6.36 -1.21
C TYR A 237 -10.03 -5.85 -1.56
N SER A 238 -10.43 -6.03 -2.82
CA SER A 238 -11.80 -5.78 -3.26
C SER A 238 -12.73 -6.84 -2.68
N LYS A 239 -13.90 -6.44 -2.17
CA LYS A 239 -14.96 -7.37 -1.75
C LYS A 239 -15.52 -8.23 -2.88
N ARG A 240 -15.18 -7.92 -4.15
CA ARG A 240 -15.51 -8.75 -5.32
C ARG A 240 -14.75 -10.08 -5.34
N ILE A 241 -13.57 -10.17 -4.69
CA ILE A 241 -12.87 -11.44 -4.53
C ILE A 241 -13.74 -12.38 -3.67
N PRO A 242 -13.94 -13.65 -4.07
CA PRO A 242 -14.64 -14.64 -3.27
C PRO A 242 -14.10 -14.70 -1.83
N LEU A 243 -15.00 -14.87 -0.85
CA LEU A 243 -14.62 -14.84 0.57
C LEU A 243 -13.52 -15.85 0.91
N GLU A 244 -13.59 -17.06 0.35
CA GLU A 244 -12.59 -18.11 0.57
C GLU A 244 -11.19 -17.68 0.09
N ASP A 245 -11.11 -16.97 -1.05
CA ASP A 245 -9.85 -16.49 -1.60
C ASP A 245 -9.31 -15.31 -0.77
N ARG A 246 -10.18 -14.41 -0.29
CA ARG A 246 -9.80 -13.34 0.64
C ARG A 246 -9.20 -13.90 1.92
N ILE A 247 -9.81 -14.95 2.48
CA ILE A 247 -9.30 -15.64 3.67
C ILE A 247 -7.92 -16.26 3.39
N LYS A 248 -7.75 -16.94 2.26
CA LYS A 248 -6.46 -17.53 1.86
C LYS A 248 -5.37 -16.46 1.72
N ILE A 249 -5.66 -15.36 1.03
CA ILE A 249 -4.72 -14.24 0.84
C ILE A 249 -4.34 -13.63 2.20
N LYS A 250 -5.34 -13.32 3.03
CA LYS A 250 -5.11 -12.76 4.36
C LYS A 250 -4.21 -13.66 5.22
N ASN A 251 -4.54 -14.94 5.32
CA ASN A 251 -3.78 -15.87 6.13
C ASN A 251 -2.35 -16.03 5.61
N ALA A 252 -2.16 -16.11 4.30
CA ALA A 252 -0.84 -16.19 3.69
C ALA A 252 0.01 -14.95 4.01
N VAL A 253 -0.57 -13.73 3.96
CA VAL A 253 0.13 -12.49 4.33
C VAL A 253 0.50 -12.47 5.80
N LEU A 254 -0.42 -12.84 6.70
CA LEU A 254 -0.18 -12.83 8.15
C LEU A 254 0.89 -13.86 8.58
N GLU A 255 0.99 -14.97 7.85
CA GLU A 255 1.96 -16.04 8.13
C GLU A 255 3.25 -15.95 7.32
N ALA A 256 3.35 -15.02 6.35
CA ALA A 256 4.46 -14.94 5.42
C ALA A 256 5.84 -14.88 6.09
N HIS A 257 5.95 -14.24 7.25
CA HIS A 257 7.20 -14.14 8.03
C HIS A 257 7.76 -15.49 8.49
N LYS A 258 6.95 -16.55 8.52
CA LYS A 258 7.37 -17.92 8.86
C LYS A 258 8.11 -18.60 7.69
N TYR A 259 7.98 -18.07 6.47
CA TYR A 259 8.52 -18.67 5.25
C TYR A 259 9.73 -17.93 4.68
N GLY A 260 10.08 -16.78 5.23
CA GLY A 260 11.25 -16.02 4.81
C GLY A 260 11.20 -14.55 5.23
N LYS A 261 12.22 -13.81 4.80
CA LYS A 261 12.24 -12.35 4.97
C LYS A 261 11.15 -11.73 4.10
N ILE A 262 10.42 -10.80 4.68
CA ILE A 262 9.34 -10.08 4.02
C ILE A 262 9.61 -8.58 4.05
N GLY A 263 9.15 -7.93 3.01
CA GLY A 263 9.20 -6.48 2.89
C GLY A 263 7.82 -5.86 2.87
N GLY A 264 7.80 -4.54 2.84
CA GLY A 264 6.62 -3.71 2.76
C GLY A 264 6.99 -2.24 2.79
N TYR A 265 6.05 -1.37 3.07
CA TYR A 265 6.23 0.06 3.02
C TYR A 265 7.41 0.56 3.88
N GLY A 266 8.43 1.06 3.19
CA GLY A 266 9.64 1.61 3.80
C GLY A 266 10.67 0.54 4.18
N GLY A 267 10.61 -0.69 3.61
CA GLY A 267 11.63 -1.70 3.72
C GLY A 267 11.22 -3.00 4.39
N GLU A 268 12.11 -3.61 5.18
CA GLU A 268 11.89 -4.89 5.84
C GLU A 268 10.75 -4.83 6.87
N MET A 269 9.93 -5.89 6.91
CA MET A 269 8.89 -6.11 7.92
C MET A 269 9.24 -7.32 8.78
N SER A 270 8.99 -7.23 10.08
CA SER A 270 9.10 -8.39 10.98
C SER A 270 7.94 -9.36 10.79
N HIS A 271 6.74 -8.83 10.63
CA HIS A 271 5.50 -9.57 10.39
C HIS A 271 4.39 -8.63 9.93
N TYR A 272 3.26 -9.21 9.51
CA TYR A 272 2.02 -8.47 9.25
C TYR A 272 1.01 -8.76 10.34
N ILE A 273 0.25 -7.75 10.75
CA ILE A 273 -0.88 -7.86 11.67
C ILE A 273 -2.20 -7.67 10.95
N SER A 274 -3.27 -8.26 11.47
CA SER A 274 -4.62 -8.01 10.97
C SER A 274 -5.06 -6.60 11.31
N VAL A 275 -5.65 -5.91 10.34
CA VAL A 275 -6.35 -4.64 10.51
C VAL A 275 -7.76 -4.76 9.97
N LYS A 276 -8.65 -3.84 10.35
CA LYS A 276 -10.05 -3.78 9.91
C LYS A 276 -10.44 -2.35 9.55
N ASP A 277 -11.55 -2.21 8.87
CA ASP A 277 -12.04 -0.91 8.37
C ASP A 277 -12.20 0.14 9.48
N SER A 278 -12.70 -0.25 10.66
CA SER A 278 -12.90 0.67 11.78
C SER A 278 -11.60 1.23 12.40
N ASP A 279 -10.45 0.62 12.13
CA ASP A 279 -9.15 1.13 12.59
C ASP A 279 -8.79 2.47 11.90
N TYR A 280 -9.49 2.80 10.81
CA TYR A 280 -9.32 4.03 10.02
C TYR A 280 -10.38 5.11 10.31
N ASP A 281 -11.28 4.89 11.26
CA ASP A 281 -12.34 5.87 11.62
C ASP A 281 -11.77 7.18 12.14
N VAL A 282 -10.62 7.14 12.80
CA VAL A 282 -9.90 8.36 13.22
C VAL A 282 -9.56 9.24 12.03
N LEU A 283 -9.14 8.66 10.89
CA LEU A 283 -8.85 9.42 9.68
C LEU A 283 -10.11 9.95 9.02
N ARG A 284 -11.23 9.22 9.05
CA ARG A 284 -12.54 9.70 8.57
C ARG A 284 -12.99 10.94 9.35
N LYS A 285 -12.86 10.91 10.68
CA LYS A 285 -13.15 12.06 11.55
C LYS A 285 -12.29 13.27 11.20
N VAL A 286 -11.01 13.07 11.02
CA VAL A 286 -10.06 14.13 10.64
C VAL A 286 -10.40 14.74 9.29
N VAL A 287 -10.70 13.92 8.27
CA VAL A 287 -11.14 14.42 6.96
C VAL A 287 -12.42 15.25 7.06
N ALA A 288 -13.40 14.80 7.86
CA ALA A 288 -14.64 15.52 8.07
C ALA A 288 -14.42 16.90 8.75
N LEU A 289 -13.53 16.97 9.75
CA LEU A 289 -13.18 18.22 10.42
C LEU A 289 -12.50 19.22 9.48
N LEU A 290 -11.54 18.76 8.67
CA LEU A 290 -10.88 19.64 7.70
C LEU A 290 -11.83 20.17 6.62
N LYS A 291 -12.84 19.40 6.22
CA LYS A 291 -13.88 19.86 5.28
C LYS A 291 -14.75 20.98 5.88
N LYS A 292 -15.15 20.84 7.17
CA LYS A 292 -15.94 21.88 7.87
C LYS A 292 -15.19 23.19 8.03
N ASN A 293 -13.89 23.16 8.20
CA ASN A 293 -13.08 24.38 8.37
C ASN A 293 -12.79 25.10 7.04
N LYS A 294 -13.13 24.49 5.90
CA LYS A 294 -12.97 25.07 4.55
C LYS A 294 -14.27 25.63 3.96
N SER A 295 -15.42 25.32 4.58
CA SER A 295 -16.75 25.86 4.27
C SER A 295 -17.06 27.08 5.13
#